data_af6e221ac60b9b1f0f1c5de03bbeaefc
#
_entry.id   af6e221ac60b9b1f0f1c5de03bbeaefc
#
_cell.length_a   1.000
_cell.length_b   1.000
_cell.length_c   1.000
_cell.angle_alpha   90.00
_cell.angle_beta   90.00
_cell.angle_gamma   90.00
#
_symmetry.space_group_name_H-M   'P 1'
#
loop_
_entity.id
_entity.type
_entity.pdbx_description
1 polymer ?
#
loop_
_entity_poly.entity_id
_entity_poly.type
_entity_poly.pdbx_seq_one_letter_code
_entity_poly.pdbx_strand_id
1 'polypeptide(L)'
;TSPDFAPYEFYSLDESGNPTLAGFDIALAGYIADYLGLELEVVPMDFDGTLMELANKKTDLGMAGYSPDPARADSMDFSDIYYTGGQSFVTSKDLAGNFQSLADTNKPEYQIGAQVGSIQADLAKTNSPDADIVELSKVTDIIAEVLSGKLQGAYIETVVAETYAKTYPDLAVVLDVPYDSEGSAVGVSKGNGALLAAVNLAIKAAIDDGSMAQFVADANAAASGSIYEGLLNEDGTAG
;
A
#
# COMPACT_ATOMS: atom_id res chain seq x y z
N THR A 1 10.11 -2.47 -0.20
CA THR A 1 8.76 -2.38 -0.75
C THR A 1 7.95 -3.63 -0.44
N SER A 2 6.60 -3.57 -0.46
CA SER A 2 5.67 -4.69 -0.20
C SER A 2 4.74 -4.89 -1.41
N PRO A 3 5.13 -5.75 -2.39
CA PRO A 3 4.50 -5.76 -3.71
C PRO A 3 3.18 -6.54 -3.78
N ASP A 4 2.26 -6.23 -2.90
CA ASP A 4 0.86 -6.70 -2.83
C ASP A 4 -0.13 -5.52 -2.77
N PHE A 5 0.32 -4.31 -3.17
CA PHE A 5 -0.37 -3.05 -2.93
C PHE A 5 -0.55 -2.23 -4.22
N ALA A 6 -1.15 -2.88 -5.25
CA ALA A 6 -1.41 -2.22 -6.53
C ALA A 6 -2.37 -1.02 -6.38
N PRO A 7 -2.09 0.15 -7.00
CA PRO A 7 -1.09 0.43 -8.03
C PRO A 7 0.23 1.02 -7.49
N TYR A 8 0.46 1.07 -6.17
CA TYR A 8 1.70 1.58 -5.57
C TYR A 8 2.88 0.70 -5.94
N GLU A 9 2.83 -0.57 -5.53
CA GLU A 9 3.82 -1.60 -5.81
C GLU A 9 3.16 -2.98 -5.95
N PHE A 10 3.51 -3.70 -6.99
CA PHE A 10 2.95 -5.02 -7.29
C PHE A 10 3.83 -5.74 -8.31
N TYR A 11 3.57 -7.03 -8.50
CA TYR A 11 4.12 -7.75 -9.63
C TYR A 11 3.15 -7.71 -10.80
N SER A 12 3.62 -7.22 -11.95
CA SER A 12 2.93 -7.36 -13.24
C SER A 12 3.62 -8.45 -14.08
N LEU A 13 2.88 -9.04 -15.01
CA LEU A 13 3.48 -9.99 -15.96
C LEU A 13 4.03 -9.23 -17.17
N ASP A 14 5.28 -9.52 -17.54
CA ASP A 14 5.87 -9.04 -18.77
C ASP A 14 5.28 -9.77 -20.01
N GLU A 15 5.71 -9.37 -21.22
CA GLU A 15 5.28 -10.01 -22.48
C GLU A 15 5.59 -11.52 -22.56
N SER A 16 6.53 -12.00 -21.75
CA SER A 16 6.93 -13.41 -21.67
C SER A 16 6.19 -14.16 -20.54
N GLY A 17 5.38 -13.46 -19.75
CA GLY A 17 4.65 -14.00 -18.60
C GLY A 17 5.48 -14.08 -17.32
N ASN A 18 6.63 -13.39 -17.26
CA ASN A 18 7.43 -13.33 -16.03
C ASN A 18 6.97 -12.20 -15.13
N PRO A 19 6.95 -12.42 -13.80
CA PRO A 19 6.65 -11.37 -12.83
C PRO A 19 7.76 -10.30 -12.82
N THR A 20 7.37 -9.05 -12.94
CA THR A 20 8.26 -7.89 -12.83
C THR A 20 7.68 -6.89 -11.84
N LEU A 21 8.54 -6.28 -11.01
CA LEU A 21 8.10 -5.22 -10.10
C LEU A 21 7.61 -4.03 -10.90
N ALA A 22 6.42 -3.55 -10.55
CA ALA A 22 5.75 -2.43 -11.17
C ALA A 22 5.05 -1.59 -10.11
N GLY A 23 4.52 -0.44 -10.51
CA GLY A 23 3.79 0.47 -9.64
C GLY A 23 4.46 1.84 -9.57
N PHE A 24 3.68 2.83 -9.12
CA PHE A 24 4.21 4.19 -9.10
C PHE A 24 5.24 4.43 -7.98
N ASP A 25 5.25 3.64 -6.89
CA ASP A 25 6.32 3.67 -5.88
C ASP A 25 7.63 3.17 -6.47
N ILE A 26 7.58 2.10 -7.27
CA ILE A 26 8.76 1.56 -7.95
C ILE A 26 9.30 2.56 -8.98
N ALA A 27 8.40 3.18 -9.76
CA ALA A 27 8.79 4.20 -10.74
C ALA A 27 9.40 5.45 -10.07
N LEU A 28 8.79 5.91 -8.97
CA LEU A 28 9.32 7.03 -8.18
C LEU A 28 10.66 6.68 -7.53
N ALA A 29 10.86 5.46 -7.04
CA ALA A 29 12.15 5.01 -6.50
C ALA A 29 13.25 5.07 -7.58
N GLY A 30 12.95 4.63 -8.80
CA GLY A 30 13.86 4.76 -9.95
C GLY A 30 14.19 6.22 -10.26
N TYR A 31 13.17 7.07 -10.31
CA TYR A 31 13.37 8.52 -10.53
C TYR A 31 14.24 9.15 -9.45
N ILE A 32 14.02 8.84 -8.16
CA ILE A 32 14.82 9.33 -7.04
C ILE A 32 16.29 8.89 -7.20
N ALA A 33 16.52 7.61 -7.51
CA ALA A 33 17.88 7.09 -7.69
C ALA A 33 18.61 7.79 -8.85
N ASP A 34 17.95 7.92 -10.00
CA ASP A 34 18.49 8.63 -11.18
C ASP A 34 18.79 10.10 -10.88
N TYR A 35 17.85 10.78 -10.20
CA TYR A 35 18.03 12.19 -9.81
C TYR A 35 19.23 12.40 -8.90
N LEU A 36 19.52 11.43 -8.03
CA LEU A 36 20.65 11.47 -7.09
C LEU A 36 21.94 10.89 -7.69
N GLY A 37 21.89 10.30 -8.89
CA GLY A 37 23.04 9.62 -9.53
C GLY A 37 23.46 8.35 -8.77
N LEU A 38 22.49 7.63 -8.18
CA LEU A 38 22.69 6.41 -7.41
C LEU A 38 22.11 5.19 -8.17
N GLU A 39 22.59 4.01 -7.84
CA GLU A 39 22.02 2.75 -8.29
C GLU A 39 20.87 2.34 -7.35
N LEU A 40 19.76 1.90 -7.91
CA LEU A 40 18.60 1.42 -7.16
C LEU A 40 18.69 -0.09 -6.93
N GLU A 41 18.63 -0.50 -5.68
CA GLU A 41 18.37 -1.88 -5.29
C GLU A 41 17.00 -1.95 -4.61
N VAL A 42 16.08 -2.75 -5.15
CA VAL A 42 14.75 -2.95 -4.56
C VAL A 42 14.72 -4.27 -3.81
N VAL A 43 14.33 -4.24 -2.53
CA VAL A 43 14.20 -5.41 -1.65
C VAL A 43 12.73 -5.64 -1.31
N PRO A 44 12.06 -6.61 -1.96
CA PRO A 44 10.67 -6.95 -1.66
C PRO A 44 10.56 -7.73 -0.34
N MET A 45 9.55 -7.40 0.46
CA MET A 45 9.23 -8.10 1.71
C MET A 45 7.79 -7.76 2.15
N ASP A 46 7.29 -8.38 3.21
CA ASP A 46 6.00 -8.02 3.79
C ASP A 46 6.04 -6.60 4.39
N PHE A 47 4.90 -5.93 4.46
CA PHE A 47 4.80 -4.51 4.83
C PHE A 47 5.45 -4.17 6.17
N ASP A 48 5.16 -4.93 7.22
CA ASP A 48 5.76 -4.74 8.55
C ASP A 48 7.28 -4.95 8.54
N GLY A 49 7.77 -5.87 7.69
CA GLY A 49 9.19 -6.05 7.43
C GLY A 49 9.85 -4.80 6.86
N THR A 50 9.20 -4.08 5.95
CA THR A 50 9.73 -2.84 5.36
C THR A 50 9.94 -1.76 6.43
N LEU A 51 9.01 -1.63 7.38
CA LEU A 51 9.14 -0.71 8.51
C LEU A 51 10.30 -1.09 9.44
N MET A 52 10.45 -2.39 9.71
CA MET A 52 11.53 -2.91 10.58
C MET A 52 12.92 -2.74 9.95
N GLU A 53 13.07 -3.04 8.66
CA GLU A 53 14.37 -2.93 7.97
C GLU A 53 14.80 -1.47 7.87
N LEU A 54 13.86 -0.53 7.61
CA LEU A 54 14.13 0.90 7.62
C LEU A 54 14.53 1.41 9.02
N ALA A 55 13.79 1.03 10.07
CA ALA A 55 14.08 1.40 11.45
C ALA A 55 15.46 0.89 11.91
N ASN A 56 15.85 -0.32 11.44
CA ASN A 56 17.16 -0.93 11.71
C ASN A 56 18.29 -0.41 10.79
N LYS A 57 18.00 0.54 9.89
CA LYS A 57 18.96 1.14 8.94
C LYS A 57 19.61 0.12 8.01
N LYS A 58 18.88 -0.94 7.65
CA LYS A 58 19.31 -1.92 6.66
C LYS A 58 18.86 -1.55 5.25
N THR A 59 17.85 -0.71 5.15
CA THR A 59 17.44 -0.02 3.93
C THR A 59 17.52 1.48 4.15
N ASP A 60 17.77 2.25 3.08
CA ASP A 60 17.86 3.71 3.12
C ASP A 60 16.48 4.36 3.04
N LEU A 61 15.60 3.78 2.22
CA LEU A 61 14.25 4.24 1.96
C LEU A 61 13.25 3.11 2.20
N GLY A 62 12.05 3.47 2.67
CA GLY A 62 10.86 2.64 2.68
C GLY A 62 9.81 3.24 1.75
N MET A 63 9.39 2.47 0.75
CA MET A 63 8.38 2.86 -0.23
C MET A 63 7.38 1.72 -0.36
N ALA A 64 6.21 1.89 0.23
CA ALA A 64 5.10 0.94 0.29
C ALA A 64 3.81 1.68 0.69
N GLY A 65 3.49 2.77 0.00
CA GLY A 65 2.31 3.58 0.29
C GLY A 65 2.29 4.15 1.72
N TYR A 66 3.44 4.47 2.30
CA TYR A 66 3.51 4.89 3.71
C TYR A 66 2.73 6.15 3.98
N SER A 67 1.76 6.08 4.87
CA SER A 67 1.16 7.29 5.46
C SER A 67 2.05 7.81 6.58
N PRO A 68 2.40 9.11 6.58
CA PRO A 68 3.04 9.74 7.72
C PRO A 68 2.20 9.56 8.98
N ASP A 69 2.81 8.97 10.01
CA ASP A 69 2.18 8.73 11.30
C ASP A 69 3.12 9.20 12.42
N PRO A 70 2.64 10.05 13.35
CA PRO A 70 3.40 10.47 14.53
C PRO A 70 3.94 9.30 15.35
N ALA A 71 3.24 8.16 15.41
CA ALA A 71 3.70 6.97 16.11
C ALA A 71 4.98 6.36 15.52
N ARG A 72 5.27 6.63 14.25
CA ARG A 72 6.49 6.16 13.56
C ARG A 72 7.63 7.17 13.62
N ALA A 73 7.39 8.38 14.15
CA ALA A 73 8.36 9.48 14.14
C ALA A 73 9.65 9.20 14.92
N ASP A 74 9.65 8.24 15.85
CA ASP A 74 10.86 7.85 16.58
C ASP A 74 11.76 6.90 15.76
N SER A 75 11.21 6.20 14.79
CA SER A 75 11.91 5.17 14.00
C SER A 75 12.30 5.60 12.61
N MET A 76 11.60 6.56 12.01
CA MET A 76 11.87 7.07 10.66
C MET A 76 11.49 8.55 10.53
N ASP A 77 12.01 9.19 9.48
CA ASP A 77 11.57 10.49 9.01
C ASP A 77 10.77 10.30 7.72
N PHE A 78 9.81 11.18 7.46
CA PHE A 78 8.98 11.12 6.25
C PHE A 78 9.32 12.25 5.29
N SER A 79 9.29 11.96 4.00
CA SER A 79 9.37 12.96 2.93
C SER A 79 8.11 13.83 2.87
N ASP A 80 8.14 14.80 1.97
CA ASP A 80 6.93 15.46 1.49
C ASP A 80 5.99 14.43 0.85
N ILE A 81 4.67 14.70 0.87
CA ILE A 81 3.66 13.84 0.25
C ILE A 81 3.87 13.82 -1.26
N TYR A 82 3.98 12.61 -1.84
CA TYR A 82 4.09 12.43 -3.30
C TYR A 82 2.76 12.01 -3.94
N TYR A 83 1.83 11.44 -3.16
CA TYR A 83 0.52 11.02 -3.63
C TYR A 83 -0.54 11.30 -2.56
N THR A 84 -1.65 11.92 -2.96
CA THR A 84 -2.80 12.14 -2.06
C THR A 84 -3.74 10.95 -2.19
N GLY A 85 -3.93 10.22 -1.10
CA GLY A 85 -4.77 9.05 -1.02
C GLY A 85 -5.79 9.17 0.11
N GLY A 86 -6.60 8.14 0.27
CA GLY A 86 -7.63 8.04 1.30
C GLY A 86 -7.66 6.65 1.92
N GLN A 87 -8.60 6.43 2.83
CA GLN A 87 -8.82 5.14 3.44
C GLN A 87 -10.27 4.72 3.21
N SER A 88 -10.49 3.44 2.98
CA SER A 88 -11.81 2.89 2.68
C SER A 88 -12.10 1.62 3.46
N PHE A 89 -13.37 1.35 3.66
CA PHE A 89 -13.84 0.05 4.10
C PHE A 89 -14.40 -0.72 2.90
N VAL A 90 -13.93 -1.95 2.73
CA VAL A 90 -14.35 -2.85 1.67
C VAL A 90 -15.08 -4.06 2.24
N THR A 91 -15.96 -4.64 1.45
CA THR A 91 -16.69 -5.87 1.78
C THR A 91 -17.08 -6.62 0.50
N SER A 92 -17.65 -7.81 0.63
CA SER A 92 -18.26 -8.47 -0.51
C SER A 92 -19.55 -7.75 -0.94
N LYS A 93 -19.91 -7.80 -2.22
CA LYS A 93 -21.16 -7.20 -2.73
C LYS A 93 -22.40 -7.69 -2.02
N ASP A 94 -22.39 -8.96 -1.61
CA ASP A 94 -23.53 -9.57 -0.90
C ASP A 94 -23.76 -8.92 0.47
N LEU A 95 -22.71 -8.43 1.11
CA LEU A 95 -22.76 -7.79 2.43
C LEU A 95 -22.79 -6.26 2.35
N ALA A 96 -22.61 -5.65 1.18
CA ALA A 96 -22.48 -4.21 1.01
C ALA A 96 -23.65 -3.42 1.63
N GLY A 97 -24.87 -3.95 1.54
CA GLY A 97 -26.06 -3.35 2.13
C GLY A 97 -26.06 -3.26 3.67
N ASN A 98 -25.17 -4.00 4.35
CA ASN A 98 -25.08 -4.02 5.81
C ASN A 98 -24.23 -2.86 6.37
N PHE A 99 -23.49 -2.16 5.53
CA PHE A 99 -22.54 -1.12 5.91
C PHE A 99 -22.95 0.23 5.32
N GLN A 100 -23.65 1.04 6.10
CA GLN A 100 -24.10 2.39 5.73
C GLN A 100 -23.28 3.48 6.42
N SER A 101 -22.56 3.09 7.47
CA SER A 101 -21.70 3.95 8.28
C SER A 101 -20.58 3.14 8.93
N LEU A 102 -19.53 3.80 9.43
CA LEU A 102 -18.46 3.12 10.17
C LEU A 102 -18.97 2.42 11.44
N ALA A 103 -20.03 2.90 12.06
CA ALA A 103 -20.62 2.22 13.21
C ALA A 103 -21.15 0.82 12.88
N ASP A 104 -21.51 0.55 11.62
CA ASP A 104 -22.00 -0.76 11.19
C ASP A 104 -20.89 -1.82 11.10
N THR A 105 -19.61 -1.41 11.09
CA THR A 105 -18.45 -2.31 11.10
C THR A 105 -18.17 -2.86 12.50
N ASN A 106 -18.67 -2.18 13.53
CA ASN A 106 -18.38 -2.49 14.94
C ASN A 106 -19.42 -3.47 15.52
N LYS A 107 -19.29 -4.74 15.21
CA LYS A 107 -20.13 -5.81 15.75
C LYS A 107 -19.29 -6.97 16.26
N PRO A 108 -19.59 -7.52 17.45
CA PRO A 108 -18.78 -8.59 18.06
C PRO A 108 -18.78 -9.91 17.27
N GLU A 109 -19.74 -10.10 16.38
CA GLU A 109 -19.80 -11.26 15.49
C GLU A 109 -19.01 -11.08 14.18
N TYR A 110 -18.42 -9.88 13.92
CA TYR A 110 -17.68 -9.61 12.71
C TYR A 110 -16.18 -9.84 12.90
N GLN A 111 -15.57 -10.40 11.87
CA GLN A 111 -14.14 -10.43 11.66
C GLN A 111 -13.79 -9.39 10.59
N ILE A 112 -12.95 -8.43 10.98
CA ILE A 112 -12.58 -7.29 10.15
C ILE A 112 -11.08 -7.36 9.85
N GLY A 113 -10.75 -7.34 8.56
CA GLY A 113 -9.37 -7.46 8.08
C GLY A 113 -8.62 -6.13 8.05
N ALA A 114 -7.31 -6.19 8.30
CA ALA A 114 -6.36 -5.12 8.01
C ALA A 114 -4.95 -5.71 7.82
N GLN A 115 -4.07 -4.96 7.14
CA GLN A 115 -2.69 -5.41 7.00
C GLN A 115 -1.91 -5.14 8.29
N VAL A 116 -1.12 -6.14 8.73
CA VAL A 116 -0.32 -6.05 9.96
C VAL A 116 0.65 -4.87 9.92
N GLY A 117 0.71 -4.09 11.01
CA GLY A 117 1.60 -2.93 11.14
C GLY A 117 1.17 -1.69 10.34
N SER A 118 0.04 -1.74 9.63
CA SER A 118 -0.48 -0.62 8.85
C SER A 118 -1.34 0.32 9.69
N ILE A 119 -1.55 1.54 9.17
CA ILE A 119 -2.52 2.48 9.76
C ILE A 119 -3.95 1.95 9.64
N GLN A 120 -4.24 1.10 8.66
CA GLN A 120 -5.54 0.47 8.48
C GLN A 120 -5.85 -0.48 9.65
N ALA A 121 -4.84 -1.14 10.23
CA ALA A 121 -5.01 -1.94 11.45
C ALA A 121 -5.40 -1.06 12.65
N ASP A 122 -4.82 0.13 12.78
CA ASP A 122 -5.17 1.06 13.85
C ASP A 122 -6.55 1.70 13.62
N LEU A 123 -6.90 1.99 12.37
CA LEU A 123 -8.25 2.44 11.99
C LEU A 123 -9.30 1.36 12.27
N ALA A 124 -9.00 0.10 11.99
CA ALA A 124 -9.88 -1.03 12.31
C ALA A 124 -10.13 -1.13 13.82
N LYS A 125 -9.08 -1.10 14.63
CA LYS A 125 -9.18 -1.11 16.11
C LYS A 125 -9.97 0.08 16.66
N THR A 126 -9.83 1.24 16.01
CA THR A 126 -10.51 2.49 16.45
C THR A 126 -11.99 2.50 16.08
N ASN A 127 -12.34 2.10 14.85
CA ASN A 127 -13.70 2.19 14.34
C ASN A 127 -14.53 0.93 14.62
N SER A 128 -13.88 -0.20 14.86
CA SER A 128 -14.52 -1.50 15.10
C SER A 128 -14.02 -2.18 16.39
N PRO A 129 -14.02 -1.49 17.54
CA PRO A 129 -13.39 -1.98 18.78
C PRO A 129 -14.06 -3.23 19.37
N ASP A 130 -15.31 -3.53 19.03
CA ASP A 130 -16.02 -4.73 19.50
C ASP A 130 -15.88 -5.90 18.53
N ALA A 131 -15.43 -5.67 17.27
CA ALA A 131 -15.20 -6.70 16.28
C ALA A 131 -13.87 -7.43 16.53
N ASP A 132 -13.74 -8.63 15.98
CA ASP A 132 -12.47 -9.38 15.94
C ASP A 132 -11.60 -8.84 14.80
N ILE A 133 -10.49 -8.16 15.11
CA ILE A 133 -9.60 -7.60 14.10
C ILE A 133 -8.57 -8.66 13.69
N VAL A 134 -8.67 -9.09 12.44
CA VAL A 134 -7.77 -10.09 11.83
C VAL A 134 -6.69 -9.38 11.03
N GLU A 135 -5.48 -9.40 11.54
CA GLU A 135 -4.32 -8.81 10.86
C GLU A 135 -3.61 -9.86 10.01
N LEU A 136 -3.49 -9.62 8.70
CA LEU A 136 -2.77 -10.47 7.75
C LEU A 136 -1.59 -9.73 7.14
N SER A 137 -0.56 -10.46 6.70
CA SER A 137 0.65 -9.85 6.14
C SER A 137 0.40 -9.22 4.76
N LYS A 138 -0.53 -9.79 3.96
CA LYS A 138 -0.78 -9.38 2.57
C LYS A 138 -2.19 -8.86 2.37
N VAL A 139 -2.31 -7.76 1.63
CA VAL A 139 -3.61 -7.20 1.24
C VAL A 139 -4.37 -8.15 0.32
N THR A 140 -3.67 -8.88 -0.56
CA THR A 140 -4.29 -9.90 -1.42
C THR A 140 -4.96 -11.02 -0.63
N ASP A 141 -4.35 -11.47 0.48
CA ASP A 141 -4.95 -12.47 1.37
C ASP A 141 -6.18 -11.91 2.09
N ILE A 142 -6.12 -10.64 2.53
CA ILE A 142 -7.27 -9.95 3.13
C ILE A 142 -8.45 -9.91 2.16
N ILE A 143 -8.21 -9.52 0.92
CA ILE A 143 -9.23 -9.46 -0.13
C ILE A 143 -9.81 -10.86 -0.40
N ALA A 144 -8.96 -11.89 -0.51
CA ALA A 144 -9.41 -13.27 -0.70
C ALA A 144 -10.30 -13.75 0.46
N GLU A 145 -9.96 -13.40 1.71
CA GLU A 145 -10.78 -13.75 2.87
C GLU A 145 -12.10 -12.97 2.94
N VAL A 146 -12.12 -11.70 2.51
CA VAL A 146 -13.37 -10.93 2.34
C VAL A 146 -14.28 -11.59 1.28
N LEU A 147 -13.73 -11.94 0.12
CA LEU A 147 -14.47 -12.56 -0.97
C LEU A 147 -14.97 -13.97 -0.62
N SER A 148 -14.23 -14.72 0.19
CA SER A 148 -14.65 -16.04 0.69
C SER A 148 -15.69 -15.98 1.82
N GLY A 149 -15.96 -14.79 2.36
CA GLY A 149 -16.89 -14.56 3.46
C GLY A 149 -16.35 -14.90 4.86
N LYS A 150 -15.05 -15.19 4.98
CA LYS A 150 -14.41 -15.36 6.30
C LYS A 150 -14.31 -14.02 7.03
N LEU A 151 -13.92 -12.96 6.31
CA LEU A 151 -13.97 -11.59 6.81
C LEU A 151 -15.26 -10.91 6.33
N GLN A 152 -15.93 -10.19 7.19
CA GLN A 152 -17.12 -9.41 6.81
C GLN A 152 -16.75 -8.13 6.09
N GLY A 153 -15.50 -7.67 6.23
CA GLY A 153 -14.93 -6.56 5.50
C GLY A 153 -13.52 -6.27 5.95
N ALA A 154 -12.91 -5.24 5.38
CA ALA A 154 -11.55 -4.84 5.69
C ALA A 154 -11.33 -3.34 5.50
N TYR A 155 -10.34 -2.79 6.22
CA TYR A 155 -9.84 -1.45 6.01
C TYR A 155 -8.65 -1.50 5.04
N ILE A 156 -8.74 -0.77 3.94
CA ILE A 156 -7.72 -0.75 2.86
C ILE A 156 -7.58 0.70 2.35
N GLU A 157 -6.41 1.07 1.85
CA GLU A 157 -6.19 2.34 1.16
C GLU A 157 -7.11 2.45 -0.07
N THR A 158 -7.64 3.65 -0.33
CA THR A 158 -8.75 3.83 -1.29
C THR A 158 -8.39 3.44 -2.72
N VAL A 159 -7.24 3.90 -3.26
CA VAL A 159 -6.89 3.56 -4.65
C VAL A 159 -6.54 2.07 -4.80
N VAL A 160 -6.01 1.46 -3.76
CA VAL A 160 -5.78 0.00 -3.72
C VAL A 160 -7.09 -0.75 -3.72
N ALA A 161 -8.02 -0.38 -2.85
CA ALA A 161 -9.37 -0.97 -2.78
C ALA A 161 -10.10 -0.85 -4.13
N GLU A 162 -10.06 0.32 -4.77
CA GLU A 162 -10.65 0.55 -6.07
C GLU A 162 -10.00 -0.26 -7.20
N THR A 163 -8.67 -0.44 -7.13
CA THR A 163 -7.92 -1.24 -8.10
C THR A 163 -8.32 -2.70 -8.01
N TYR A 164 -8.36 -3.26 -6.80
CA TYR A 164 -8.80 -4.64 -6.61
C TYR A 164 -10.29 -4.84 -6.88
N ALA A 165 -11.15 -3.86 -6.63
CA ALA A 165 -12.57 -3.93 -6.99
C ALA A 165 -12.81 -3.97 -8.52
N LYS A 166 -11.87 -3.46 -9.34
CA LYS A 166 -11.91 -3.64 -10.80
C LYS A 166 -11.52 -5.06 -11.21
N THR A 167 -10.53 -5.65 -10.51
CA THR A 167 -10.06 -7.02 -10.75
C THR A 167 -11.06 -8.06 -10.24
N TYR A 168 -11.64 -7.81 -9.07
CA TYR A 168 -12.61 -8.69 -8.42
C TYR A 168 -14.00 -8.05 -8.38
N PRO A 169 -14.88 -8.36 -9.36
CA PRO A 169 -16.20 -7.73 -9.45
C PRO A 169 -17.12 -7.94 -8.24
N ASP A 170 -16.83 -8.93 -7.40
CA ASP A 170 -17.60 -9.20 -6.17
C ASP A 170 -17.09 -8.44 -4.94
N LEU A 171 -15.99 -7.69 -5.06
CA LEU A 171 -15.53 -6.76 -4.04
C LEU A 171 -16.28 -5.42 -4.19
N ALA A 172 -16.65 -4.83 -3.06
CA ALA A 172 -17.29 -3.51 -3.00
C ALA A 172 -16.54 -2.58 -2.05
N VAL A 173 -16.21 -1.39 -2.52
CA VAL A 173 -15.75 -0.26 -1.70
C VAL A 173 -16.99 0.46 -1.21
N VAL A 174 -17.24 0.51 0.10
CA VAL A 174 -18.56 0.92 0.62
C VAL A 174 -18.53 2.15 1.52
N LEU A 175 -17.43 2.40 2.24
CA LEU A 175 -17.33 3.56 3.13
C LEU A 175 -15.99 4.26 2.96
N ASP A 176 -16.01 5.58 2.99
CA ASP A 176 -14.82 6.40 3.22
C ASP A 176 -14.48 6.37 4.72
N VAL A 177 -13.19 6.23 5.04
CA VAL A 177 -12.69 6.19 6.41
C VAL A 177 -11.87 7.44 6.67
N PRO A 178 -12.33 8.35 7.56
CA PRO A 178 -11.57 9.54 7.89
C PRO A 178 -10.21 9.21 8.50
N TYR A 179 -9.17 9.90 8.03
CA TYR A 179 -7.80 9.79 8.52
C TYR A 179 -7.08 11.13 8.42
N ASP A 180 -6.22 11.43 9.41
CA ASP A 180 -5.58 12.75 9.53
C ASP A 180 -4.39 12.96 8.57
N SER A 181 -3.88 11.91 7.90
CA SER A 181 -2.81 12.05 6.91
C SER A 181 -3.35 12.37 5.52
N GLU A 182 -2.69 13.30 4.84
CA GLU A 182 -3.11 13.76 3.51
C GLU A 182 -2.66 12.83 2.36
N GLY A 183 -1.94 11.74 2.64
CA GLY A 183 -1.49 10.82 1.59
C GLY A 183 -0.23 10.04 1.93
N SER A 184 0.54 9.70 0.90
CA SER A 184 1.69 8.83 0.98
C SER A 184 3.01 9.58 0.86
N ALA A 185 3.99 9.17 1.66
CA ALA A 185 5.33 9.72 1.72
C ALA A 185 6.38 8.61 1.70
N VAL A 186 7.61 8.96 1.32
CA VAL A 186 8.76 8.07 1.42
C VAL A 186 9.26 8.06 2.85
N GLY A 187 9.41 6.87 3.44
CA GLY A 187 10.12 6.70 4.71
C GLY A 187 11.63 6.79 4.50
N VAL A 188 12.30 7.55 5.34
CA VAL A 188 13.77 7.70 5.33
C VAL A 188 14.30 7.27 6.68
N SER A 189 15.43 6.57 6.71
CA SER A 189 16.08 6.16 7.96
C SER A 189 16.26 7.33 8.91
N LYS A 190 15.83 7.16 10.16
CA LYS A 190 15.81 8.23 11.18
C LYS A 190 17.14 8.94 11.33
N GLY A 191 17.09 10.28 11.25
CA GLY A 191 18.23 11.17 11.43
C GLY A 191 19.08 11.37 10.16
N ASN A 192 18.72 10.79 9.00
CA ASN A 192 19.39 11.04 7.73
C ASN A 192 18.79 12.26 7.00
N GLY A 193 18.91 13.43 7.62
CA GLY A 193 18.33 14.66 7.08
C GLY A 193 18.90 15.08 5.71
N ALA A 194 20.13 14.67 5.39
CA ALA A 194 20.71 14.95 4.06
C ALA A 194 19.98 14.14 2.97
N LEU A 195 19.74 12.85 3.21
CA LEU A 195 18.99 12.01 2.28
C LEU A 195 17.54 12.48 2.18
N LEU A 196 16.90 12.79 3.31
CA LEU A 196 15.52 13.31 3.33
C LEU A 196 15.39 14.58 2.47
N ALA A 197 16.31 15.54 2.62
CA ALA A 197 16.29 16.76 1.82
C ALA A 197 16.48 16.47 0.32
N ALA A 198 17.36 15.53 -0.02
CA ALA A 198 17.60 15.11 -1.40
C ALA A 198 16.39 14.39 -2.02
N VAL A 199 15.74 13.50 -1.26
CA VAL A 199 14.50 12.83 -1.66
C VAL A 199 13.37 13.84 -1.90
N ASN A 200 13.19 14.84 -1.02
CA ASN A 200 12.18 15.88 -1.22
C ASN A 200 12.44 16.71 -2.49
N LEU A 201 13.70 17.00 -2.82
CA LEU A 201 14.03 17.67 -4.08
C LEU A 201 13.68 16.82 -5.31
N ALA A 202 13.95 15.51 -5.26
CA ALA A 202 13.60 14.58 -6.33
C ALA A 202 12.06 14.44 -6.48
N ILE A 203 11.33 14.29 -5.38
CA ILE A 203 9.85 14.25 -5.39
C ILE A 203 9.29 15.52 -6.01
N LYS A 204 9.79 16.70 -5.55
CA LYS A 204 9.35 17.97 -6.12
C LYS A 204 9.63 18.05 -7.62
N ALA A 205 10.80 17.60 -8.08
CA ALA A 205 11.14 17.58 -9.50
C ALA A 205 10.18 16.67 -10.29
N ALA A 206 9.90 15.47 -9.79
CA ALA A 206 8.96 14.53 -10.43
C ALA A 206 7.53 15.08 -10.51
N ILE A 207 7.10 15.86 -9.53
CA ILE A 207 5.81 16.52 -9.54
C ILE A 207 5.81 17.68 -10.55
N ASP A 208 6.83 18.53 -10.50
CA ASP A 208 6.94 19.74 -11.33
C ASP A 208 7.06 19.42 -12.84
N ASP A 209 7.76 18.34 -13.20
CA ASP A 209 7.96 17.93 -14.60
C ASP A 209 6.85 17.00 -15.13
N GLY A 210 5.91 16.60 -14.27
CA GLY A 210 4.76 15.74 -14.60
C GLY A 210 5.07 14.24 -14.57
N SER A 211 6.29 13.83 -14.25
CA SER A 211 6.69 12.41 -14.17
C SER A 211 5.84 11.66 -13.16
N MET A 212 5.57 12.26 -11.97
CA MET A 212 4.75 11.60 -10.95
C MET A 212 3.34 11.30 -11.45
N ALA A 213 2.69 12.22 -12.17
CA ALA A 213 1.37 12.00 -12.75
C ALA A 213 1.40 10.88 -13.81
N GLN A 214 2.47 10.81 -14.60
CA GLN A 214 2.66 9.73 -15.57
C GLN A 214 2.88 8.39 -14.89
N PHE A 215 3.69 8.31 -13.82
CA PHE A 215 3.89 7.08 -13.03
C PHE A 215 2.58 6.53 -12.49
N VAL A 216 1.73 7.40 -11.95
CA VAL A 216 0.39 7.01 -11.46
C VAL A 216 -0.49 6.48 -12.61
N ALA A 217 -0.49 7.16 -13.77
CA ALA A 217 -1.27 6.72 -14.92
C ALA A 217 -0.80 5.36 -15.45
N ASP A 218 0.50 5.16 -15.59
CA ASP A 218 1.09 3.92 -16.09
C ASP A 218 0.87 2.77 -15.13
N ALA A 219 1.03 3.01 -13.82
CA ALA A 219 0.78 2.00 -12.79
C ALA A 219 -0.69 1.56 -12.75
N ASN A 220 -1.64 2.51 -12.87
CA ASN A 220 -3.06 2.18 -12.97
C ASN A 220 -3.39 1.36 -14.24
N ALA A 221 -2.76 1.69 -15.36
CA ALA A 221 -2.93 0.93 -16.60
C ALA A 221 -2.37 -0.49 -16.47
N ALA A 222 -1.17 -0.65 -15.89
CA ALA A 222 -0.56 -1.95 -15.63
C ALA A 222 -1.39 -2.79 -14.64
N ALA A 223 -1.87 -2.19 -13.55
CA ALA A 223 -2.68 -2.88 -12.54
C ALA A 223 -4.05 -3.33 -13.07
N SER A 224 -4.59 -2.69 -14.12
CA SER A 224 -5.84 -3.13 -14.75
C SER A 224 -5.68 -4.31 -15.71
N GLY A 225 -4.45 -4.74 -15.96
CA GLY A 225 -4.12 -5.81 -16.92
C GLY A 225 -3.81 -7.16 -16.24
N SER A 226 -2.66 -7.26 -15.61
CA SER A 226 -2.13 -8.54 -15.16
C SER A 226 -1.34 -8.38 -13.85
N ILE A 227 -2.04 -8.27 -12.73
CA ILE A 227 -1.41 -8.40 -11.42
C ILE A 227 -1.05 -9.87 -11.21
N TYR A 228 0.20 -10.14 -10.88
CA TYR A 228 0.64 -11.48 -10.49
C TYR A 228 0.55 -11.62 -8.97
N GLU A 229 -0.31 -12.51 -8.51
CA GLU A 229 -0.56 -12.78 -7.07
C GLU A 229 -0.04 -14.15 -6.63
N GLY A 230 0.68 -14.86 -7.52
CA GLY A 230 1.27 -16.14 -7.22
C GLY A 230 2.55 -16.05 -6.40
N LEU A 231 3.06 -17.22 -6.00
CA LEU A 231 4.37 -17.32 -5.37
C LEU A 231 5.46 -17.11 -6.41
N LEU A 232 6.53 -16.43 -6.02
CA LEU A 232 7.74 -16.35 -6.82
C LEU A 232 8.67 -17.51 -6.46
N ASN A 233 9.34 -18.07 -7.47
CA ASN A 233 10.46 -18.97 -7.26
C ASN A 233 11.68 -18.20 -6.70
N GLU A 234 12.70 -18.91 -6.22
CA GLU A 234 13.93 -18.28 -5.69
C GLU A 234 14.66 -17.42 -6.76
N ASP A 235 14.43 -17.67 -8.04
CA ASP A 235 14.98 -16.90 -9.16
C ASP A 235 14.07 -15.72 -9.60
N GLY A 236 12.96 -15.49 -8.91
CA GLY A 236 11.99 -14.42 -9.21
C GLY A 236 11.02 -14.74 -10.35
N THR A 237 11.01 -15.96 -10.87
CA THR A 237 10.03 -16.38 -11.90
C THR A 237 8.70 -16.78 -11.26
N ALA A 238 7.64 -16.84 -12.07
CA ALA A 238 6.33 -17.32 -11.63
C ALA A 238 6.39 -18.77 -11.13
N GLY A 239 5.87 -19.03 -9.94
CA GLY A 239 5.75 -20.36 -9.36
C GLY A 239 4.53 -21.13 -9.86
#